data_79cc6dbfff193ae1f0ffbb7faf3f617b
#
_entry.id   79cc6dbfff193ae1f0ffbb7faf3f617b
#
_cell.length_a   1.000
_cell.length_b   1.000
_cell.length_c   1.000
_cell.angle_alpha   90.00
_cell.angle_beta   90.00
_cell.angle_gamma   90.00
#
_symmetry.space_group_name_H-M   'P 1'
#
loop_
_entity.id
_entity.type
_entity.pdbx_description
1 polymer ?
#
loop_
_entity_poly.entity_id
_entity_poly.type
_entity_poly.pdbx_seq_one_letter_code
_entity_poly.pdbx_strand_id
1 'polypeptide(L)'
;MKKLMLHLLMVGSACVTLAPVAYAQTAADPKTEWASKVVTLQQGPELERLVAQLADSASQELIANWGPKLDSNVPKARLKKATDDLNAELTKYGDDTTKLINTQIARVSTDVLVPAYTERFSLEELKQLAAFFESPAIKKYQSLAPELGNVFVQKLVEASRADVAARGRQFDDVAVKIVGAAPAGAPADAGKARPKK
;
A
#
# COMPACT_ATOMS: atom_id res chain seq x y z
N MET A 1 41.57 -70.19 62.21
CA MET A 1 42.26 -68.96 62.69
C MET A 1 42.34 -67.97 61.53
N LYS A 2 42.05 -66.77 61.80
CA LYS A 2 42.13 -65.55 60.96
C LYS A 2 40.79 -65.09 60.31
N LYS A 3 40.30 -64.09 61.01
CA LYS A 3 39.13 -63.27 60.68
C LYS A 3 39.38 -62.44 59.41
N LEU A 4 38.46 -62.49 58.46
CA LEU A 4 38.44 -61.55 57.33
C LEU A 4 37.33 -60.52 57.58
N MET A 5 37.76 -59.30 57.76
CA MET A 5 36.91 -58.12 57.97
C MET A 5 36.42 -57.63 56.59
N LEU A 6 35.13 -57.68 56.40
CA LEU A 6 34.50 -57.16 55.18
C LEU A 6 34.12 -55.70 55.39
N HIS A 7 34.80 -54.80 54.69
CA HIS A 7 34.41 -53.39 54.62
C HIS A 7 33.34 -53.14 53.58
N LEU A 8 32.15 -52.74 54.04
CA LEU A 8 31.00 -52.34 53.14
C LEU A 8 31.19 -50.89 52.85
N LEU A 9 31.55 -50.57 51.57
CA LEU A 9 31.56 -49.23 51.01
C LEU A 9 30.13 -48.88 50.55
N MET A 10 29.44 -47.97 51.27
CA MET A 10 28.21 -47.35 50.84
C MET A 10 28.55 -46.27 49.77
N VAL A 11 28.20 -46.56 48.51
CA VAL A 11 28.20 -45.56 47.47
C VAL A 11 26.84 -44.84 47.50
N GLY A 12 26.85 -43.62 48.01
CA GLY A 12 25.70 -42.72 48.02
C GLY A 12 25.44 -42.23 46.59
N SER A 13 24.37 -42.73 45.96
CA SER A 13 23.87 -42.24 44.66
C SER A 13 23.08 -40.95 44.89
N ALA A 14 23.70 -39.81 44.61
CA ALA A 14 23.02 -38.53 44.59
C ALA A 14 22.17 -38.47 43.30
N CYS A 15 20.86 -38.74 43.41
CA CYS A 15 19.89 -38.44 42.36
C CYS A 15 19.75 -36.91 42.21
N VAL A 16 20.46 -36.34 41.26
CA VAL A 16 20.18 -34.98 40.78
C VAL A 16 18.88 -35.03 39.98
N THR A 17 17.77 -34.66 40.62
CA THR A 17 16.50 -34.43 39.93
C THR A 17 16.62 -33.16 39.10
N LEU A 18 16.87 -33.28 37.81
CA LEU A 18 16.69 -32.23 36.84
C LEU A 18 15.18 -31.94 36.78
N ALA A 19 14.74 -30.91 37.49
CA ALA A 19 13.40 -30.36 37.28
C ALA A 19 13.34 -29.82 35.83
N PRO A 20 12.34 -30.20 35.01
CA PRO A 20 12.14 -29.55 33.72
C PRO A 20 11.80 -28.09 34.00
N VAL A 21 12.65 -27.17 33.52
CA VAL A 21 12.29 -25.76 33.43
C VAL A 21 11.22 -25.70 32.41
N ALA A 22 9.95 -25.73 32.84
CA ALA A 22 8.81 -25.41 31.99
C ALA A 22 9.00 -23.96 31.56
N TYR A 23 9.43 -23.75 30.34
CA TYR A 23 9.27 -22.45 29.67
C TYR A 23 7.76 -22.21 29.62
N ALA A 24 7.26 -21.45 30.59
CA ALA A 24 5.93 -20.89 30.49
C ALA A 24 5.97 -20.00 29.25
N GLN A 25 5.46 -20.50 28.12
CA GLN A 25 5.04 -19.63 27.03
C GLN A 25 4.08 -18.66 27.69
N THR A 26 4.51 -17.41 27.83
CA THR A 26 3.62 -16.31 28.21
C THR A 26 2.52 -16.31 27.17
N ALA A 27 1.36 -16.86 27.53
CA ALA A 27 0.18 -16.74 26.69
C ALA A 27 0.02 -15.26 26.40
N ALA A 28 -0.06 -14.91 25.10
CA ALA A 28 -0.28 -13.53 24.71
C ALA A 28 -1.51 -13.02 25.44
N ASP A 29 -1.45 -11.79 25.95
CA ASP A 29 -2.58 -11.16 26.60
C ASP A 29 -3.81 -11.21 25.66
N PRO A 30 -4.95 -11.78 26.09
CA PRO A 30 -6.13 -11.90 25.25
C PRO A 30 -6.56 -10.59 24.60
N LYS A 31 -6.33 -9.47 25.25
CA LYS A 31 -6.62 -8.15 24.70
C LYS A 31 -5.71 -7.82 23.51
N THR A 32 -4.44 -8.17 23.59
CA THR A 32 -3.47 -8.01 22.51
C THR A 32 -3.80 -8.91 21.31
N GLU A 33 -4.26 -10.15 21.54
CA GLU A 33 -4.68 -11.05 20.46
C GLU A 33 -5.89 -10.49 19.71
N TRP A 34 -6.89 -9.99 20.42
CA TRP A 34 -8.07 -9.39 19.80
C TRP A 34 -7.75 -8.07 19.11
N ALA A 35 -6.85 -7.25 19.66
CA ALA A 35 -6.36 -6.06 18.98
C ALA A 35 -5.66 -6.40 17.65
N SER A 36 -4.79 -7.42 17.65
CA SER A 36 -4.12 -7.90 16.45
C SER A 36 -5.12 -8.41 15.40
N LYS A 37 -6.15 -9.16 15.85
CA LYS A 37 -7.23 -9.63 14.98
C LYS A 37 -7.98 -8.46 14.33
N VAL A 38 -8.36 -7.44 15.10
CA VAL A 38 -9.05 -6.24 14.59
C VAL A 38 -8.18 -5.52 13.56
N VAL A 39 -6.89 -5.30 13.87
CA VAL A 39 -5.93 -4.65 12.95
C VAL A 39 -5.82 -5.44 11.64
N THR A 40 -5.76 -6.76 11.69
CA THR A 40 -5.72 -7.62 10.48
C THR A 40 -7.01 -7.51 9.67
N LEU A 41 -8.17 -7.52 10.31
CA LEU A 41 -9.48 -7.44 9.65
C LEU A 41 -9.74 -6.08 8.97
N GLN A 42 -9.03 -5.03 9.39
CA GLN A 42 -9.10 -3.71 8.75
C GLN A 42 -8.23 -3.61 7.49
N GLN A 43 -7.29 -4.54 7.29
CA GLN A 43 -6.44 -4.59 6.11
C GLN A 43 -7.25 -5.12 4.92
N GLY A 44 -8.03 -4.24 4.32
CA GLY A 44 -8.92 -4.55 3.21
C GLY A 44 -8.39 -4.05 1.86
N PRO A 45 -9.22 -4.13 0.79
CA PRO A 45 -8.87 -3.74 -0.57
C PRO A 45 -8.35 -2.31 -0.72
N GLU A 46 -8.72 -1.42 0.19
CA GLU A 46 -8.24 -0.02 0.18
C GLU A 46 -6.75 0.06 0.51
N LEU A 47 -6.26 -0.76 1.43
CA LEU A 47 -4.84 -0.83 1.75
C LEU A 47 -4.04 -1.42 0.58
N GLU A 48 -4.56 -2.47 -0.06
CA GLU A 48 -3.93 -3.05 -1.26
C GLU A 48 -3.81 -2.01 -2.38
N ARG A 49 -4.87 -1.21 -2.58
CA ARG A 49 -4.87 -0.12 -3.57
C ARG A 49 -3.84 0.96 -3.22
N LEU A 50 -3.74 1.33 -1.95
CA LEU A 50 -2.73 2.29 -1.49
C LEU A 50 -1.30 1.76 -1.74
N VAL A 51 -1.04 0.48 -1.46
CA VAL A 51 0.25 -0.16 -1.72
C VAL A 51 0.60 -0.11 -3.20
N ALA A 52 -0.36 -0.49 -4.07
CA ALA A 52 -0.17 -0.43 -5.52
C ALA A 52 0.13 1.02 -5.97
N GLN A 53 -0.63 2.00 -5.51
CA GLN A 53 -0.42 3.41 -5.84
C GLN A 53 0.95 3.93 -5.40
N LEU A 54 1.44 3.54 -4.23
CA LEU A 54 2.77 3.92 -3.75
C LEU A 54 3.88 3.28 -4.60
N ALA A 55 3.74 2.00 -4.96
CA ALA A 55 4.69 1.30 -5.82
C ALA A 55 4.71 1.89 -7.24
N ASP A 56 3.54 2.21 -7.79
CA ASP A 56 3.40 2.87 -9.09
C ASP A 56 4.03 4.27 -9.08
N SER A 57 3.79 5.09 -8.04
CA SER A 57 4.41 6.40 -7.90
C SER A 57 5.94 6.32 -7.91
N ALA A 58 6.51 5.38 -7.15
CA ALA A 58 7.95 5.17 -7.11
C ALA A 58 8.50 4.74 -8.49
N SER A 59 7.76 3.91 -9.22
CA SER A 59 8.12 3.48 -10.59
C SER A 59 8.04 4.65 -11.58
N GLN A 60 7.04 5.53 -11.47
CA GLN A 60 6.90 6.70 -12.34
C GLN A 60 8.08 7.68 -12.24
N GLU A 61 8.65 7.87 -11.05
CA GLU A 61 9.85 8.68 -10.86
C GLU A 61 11.04 8.10 -11.64
N LEU A 62 11.21 6.78 -11.62
CA LEU A 62 12.27 6.11 -12.38
C LEU A 62 12.05 6.23 -13.89
N ILE A 63 10.82 6.05 -14.37
CA ILE A 63 10.46 6.21 -15.78
C ILE A 63 10.76 7.64 -16.24
N ALA A 64 10.35 8.64 -15.48
CA ALA A 64 10.61 10.05 -15.80
C ALA A 64 12.11 10.38 -15.85
N ASN A 65 12.92 9.75 -15.01
CA ASN A 65 14.35 9.95 -14.97
C ASN A 65 15.12 9.20 -16.06
N TRP A 66 14.73 7.96 -16.37
CA TRP A 66 15.49 7.08 -17.27
C TRP A 66 14.97 7.07 -18.71
N GLY A 67 13.69 7.36 -18.94
CA GLY A 67 13.12 7.43 -20.29
C GLY A 67 13.89 8.37 -21.24
N PRO A 68 14.09 9.66 -20.90
CA PRO A 68 14.86 10.58 -21.72
C PRO A 68 16.32 10.16 -21.94
N LYS A 69 16.94 9.51 -20.94
CA LYS A 69 18.32 9.01 -21.05
C LYS A 69 18.42 7.80 -21.99
N LEU A 70 17.39 6.96 -22.03
CA LEU A 70 17.30 5.85 -22.97
C LEU A 70 17.35 6.36 -24.40
N ASP A 71 16.51 7.35 -24.72
CA ASP A 71 16.44 7.94 -26.08
C ASP A 71 17.71 8.67 -26.49
N SER A 72 18.36 9.37 -25.56
CA SER A 72 19.53 10.18 -25.87
C SER A 72 20.86 9.39 -25.90
N ASN A 73 20.99 8.32 -25.10
CA ASN A 73 22.27 7.65 -24.89
C ASN A 73 22.38 6.29 -25.58
N VAL A 74 21.24 5.71 -26.05
CA VAL A 74 21.23 4.37 -26.64
C VAL A 74 21.20 4.47 -28.18
N PRO A 75 22.17 3.89 -28.91
CA PRO A 75 22.11 3.81 -30.37
C PRO A 75 20.84 3.10 -30.86
N LYS A 76 20.25 3.57 -31.98
CA LYS A 76 19.01 3.03 -32.53
C LYS A 76 18.99 1.51 -32.70
N ALA A 77 20.12 0.92 -33.10
CA ALA A 77 20.26 -0.53 -33.26
C ALA A 77 20.06 -1.35 -31.97
N ARG A 78 20.28 -0.73 -30.77
CA ARG A 78 20.12 -1.37 -29.46
C ARG A 78 18.91 -0.86 -28.68
N LEU A 79 18.22 0.15 -29.19
CA LEU A 79 17.14 0.84 -28.47
C LEU A 79 16.04 -0.12 -28.03
N LYS A 80 15.57 -0.98 -28.96
CA LYS A 80 14.51 -1.96 -28.62
C LYS A 80 14.91 -2.87 -27.47
N LYS A 81 16.13 -3.47 -27.54
CA LYS A 81 16.60 -4.35 -26.46
C LYS A 81 16.75 -3.62 -25.14
N ALA A 82 17.31 -2.41 -25.15
CA ALA A 82 17.50 -1.61 -23.95
C ALA A 82 16.14 -1.19 -23.33
N THR A 83 15.15 -0.90 -24.15
CA THR A 83 13.77 -0.63 -23.68
C THR A 83 13.16 -1.86 -23.04
N ASP A 84 13.27 -3.02 -23.67
CA ASP A 84 12.74 -4.28 -23.13
C ASP A 84 13.44 -4.64 -21.80
N ASP A 85 14.75 -4.52 -21.73
CA ASP A 85 15.54 -4.77 -20.51
C ASP A 85 15.16 -3.79 -19.39
N LEU A 86 15.02 -2.49 -19.69
CA LEU A 86 14.62 -1.47 -18.71
C LEU A 86 13.21 -1.71 -18.19
N ASN A 87 12.25 -2.07 -19.05
CA ASN A 87 10.90 -2.40 -18.65
C ASN A 87 10.85 -3.64 -17.73
N ALA A 88 11.67 -4.66 -18.01
CA ALA A 88 11.80 -5.83 -17.15
C ALA A 88 12.32 -5.46 -15.74
N GLU A 89 13.33 -4.60 -15.67
CA GLU A 89 13.86 -4.12 -14.38
C GLU A 89 12.86 -3.21 -13.65
N LEU A 90 12.08 -2.38 -14.35
CA LEU A 90 11.01 -1.57 -13.76
C LEU A 90 9.89 -2.44 -13.19
N THR A 91 9.50 -3.51 -13.88
CA THR A 91 8.52 -4.46 -13.37
C THR A 91 9.03 -5.12 -12.09
N LYS A 92 10.27 -5.62 -12.11
CA LYS A 92 10.89 -6.21 -10.92
C LYS A 92 10.98 -5.22 -9.76
N TYR A 93 11.37 -3.97 -10.03
CA TYR A 93 11.40 -2.91 -9.03
C TYR A 93 10.02 -2.66 -8.40
N GLY A 94 8.95 -2.60 -9.20
CA GLY A 94 7.57 -2.47 -8.73
C GLY A 94 7.15 -3.62 -7.82
N ASP A 95 7.44 -4.87 -8.21
CA ASP A 95 7.16 -6.07 -7.43
C ASP A 95 7.93 -6.06 -6.09
N ASP A 96 9.21 -5.73 -6.12
CA ASP A 96 10.05 -5.70 -4.91
C ASP A 96 9.66 -4.54 -3.99
N THR A 97 9.28 -3.38 -4.54
CA THR A 97 8.74 -2.24 -3.78
C THR A 97 7.41 -2.62 -3.11
N THR A 98 6.52 -3.30 -3.82
CA THR A 98 5.26 -3.82 -3.26
C THR A 98 5.51 -4.76 -2.08
N LYS A 99 6.44 -5.71 -2.21
CA LYS A 99 6.83 -6.62 -1.11
C LYS A 99 7.41 -5.86 0.07
N LEU A 100 8.29 -4.88 -0.19
CA LEU A 100 8.87 -4.04 0.85
C LEU A 100 7.79 -3.29 1.63
N ILE A 101 6.87 -2.62 0.94
CA ILE A 101 5.77 -1.87 1.57
C ILE A 101 4.90 -2.80 2.42
N ASN A 102 4.52 -3.98 1.90
CA ASN A 102 3.73 -4.97 2.64
C ASN A 102 4.45 -5.45 3.92
N THR A 103 5.76 -5.65 3.85
CA THR A 103 6.57 -5.99 5.03
C THR A 103 6.54 -4.87 6.07
N GLN A 104 6.64 -3.61 5.64
CA GLN A 104 6.57 -2.46 6.54
C GLN A 104 5.16 -2.30 7.13
N ILE A 105 4.12 -2.55 6.36
CA ILE A 105 2.73 -2.54 6.86
C ILE A 105 2.56 -3.56 7.98
N ALA A 106 3.01 -4.80 7.78
CA ALA A 106 2.93 -5.84 8.81
C ALA A 106 3.65 -5.41 10.09
N ARG A 107 4.87 -4.86 9.97
CA ARG A 107 5.65 -4.35 11.08
C ARG A 107 4.96 -3.18 11.79
N VAL A 108 4.56 -2.14 11.05
CA VAL A 108 3.89 -0.96 11.62
C VAL A 108 2.56 -1.36 12.28
N SER A 109 1.83 -2.30 11.70
CA SER A 109 0.60 -2.84 12.30
C SER A 109 0.87 -3.47 13.66
N THR A 110 1.89 -4.29 13.77
CA THR A 110 2.26 -4.95 15.04
C THR A 110 2.84 -3.97 16.05
N ASP A 111 3.76 -3.11 15.62
CA ASP A 111 4.55 -2.27 16.54
C ASP A 111 3.80 -1.00 16.99
N VAL A 112 2.83 -0.54 16.20
CA VAL A 112 2.13 0.73 16.43
C VAL A 112 0.63 0.55 16.64
N LEU A 113 -0.05 -0.14 15.69
CA LEU A 113 -1.51 -0.23 15.73
C LEU A 113 -2.00 -1.16 16.84
N VAL A 114 -1.41 -2.35 16.99
CA VAL A 114 -1.83 -3.29 18.03
C VAL A 114 -1.72 -2.68 19.43
N PRO A 115 -0.60 -2.06 19.85
CA PRO A 115 -0.53 -1.34 21.12
C PRO A 115 -1.58 -0.22 21.24
N ALA A 116 -1.77 0.57 20.18
CA ALA A 116 -2.74 1.66 20.19
C ALA A 116 -4.18 1.18 20.39
N TYR A 117 -4.56 0.05 19.80
CA TYR A 117 -5.86 -0.58 20.03
C TYR A 117 -5.97 -1.18 21.42
N THR A 118 -4.92 -1.83 21.90
CA THR A 118 -4.87 -2.40 23.26
C THR A 118 -5.01 -1.32 24.32
N GLU A 119 -4.46 -0.14 24.12
CA GLU A 119 -4.57 0.98 25.06
C GLU A 119 -5.99 1.59 25.07
N ARG A 120 -6.60 1.79 23.88
CA ARG A 120 -7.82 2.62 23.73
C ARG A 120 -9.12 1.84 23.81
N PHE A 121 -9.12 0.55 23.57
CA PHE A 121 -10.33 -0.29 23.57
C PHE A 121 -10.27 -1.31 24.69
N SER A 122 -11.41 -1.63 25.28
CA SER A 122 -11.57 -2.78 26.17
C SER A 122 -11.57 -4.10 25.37
N LEU A 123 -11.36 -5.22 26.04
CA LEU A 123 -11.44 -6.54 25.42
C LEU A 123 -12.79 -6.78 24.74
N GLU A 124 -13.88 -6.34 25.38
CA GLU A 124 -15.25 -6.54 24.83
C GLU A 124 -15.49 -5.68 23.60
N GLU A 125 -14.99 -4.44 23.57
CA GLU A 125 -15.07 -3.57 22.37
C GLU A 125 -14.26 -4.16 21.21
N LEU A 126 -13.08 -4.72 21.48
CA LEU A 126 -12.29 -5.39 20.44
C LEU A 126 -12.99 -6.61 19.85
N LYS A 127 -13.67 -7.39 20.68
CA LYS A 127 -14.50 -8.51 20.20
C LYS A 127 -15.68 -8.03 19.34
N GLN A 128 -16.34 -6.95 19.75
CA GLN A 128 -17.43 -6.35 18.96
C GLN A 128 -16.94 -5.82 17.61
N LEU A 129 -15.80 -5.13 17.58
CA LEU A 129 -15.16 -4.67 16.35
C LEU A 129 -14.82 -5.84 15.43
N ALA A 130 -14.20 -6.90 15.95
CA ALA A 130 -13.89 -8.07 15.17
C ALA A 130 -15.15 -8.72 14.58
N ALA A 131 -16.20 -8.89 15.38
CA ALA A 131 -17.48 -9.43 14.92
C ALA A 131 -18.12 -8.55 13.84
N PHE A 132 -18.01 -7.23 13.96
CA PHE A 132 -18.46 -6.28 12.95
C PHE A 132 -17.74 -6.47 11.62
N PHE A 133 -16.41 -6.49 11.62
CA PHE A 133 -15.60 -6.66 10.40
C PHE A 133 -15.78 -8.06 9.78
N GLU A 134 -16.01 -9.09 10.58
CA GLU A 134 -16.28 -10.45 10.10
C GLU A 134 -17.72 -10.64 9.58
N SER A 135 -18.61 -9.68 9.81
CA SER A 135 -20.01 -9.81 9.44
C SER A 135 -20.19 -9.94 7.92
N PRO A 136 -21.16 -10.77 7.46
CA PRO A 136 -21.44 -10.93 6.03
C PRO A 136 -21.80 -9.60 5.34
N ALA A 137 -22.46 -8.69 6.05
CA ALA A 137 -22.84 -7.39 5.51
C ALA A 137 -21.62 -6.52 5.20
N ILE A 138 -20.65 -6.45 6.12
CA ILE A 138 -19.42 -5.69 5.93
C ILE A 138 -18.56 -6.31 4.84
N LYS A 139 -18.39 -7.63 4.82
CA LYS A 139 -17.66 -8.32 3.74
C LYS A 139 -18.26 -8.04 2.36
N LYS A 140 -19.60 -8.09 2.25
CA LYS A 140 -20.30 -7.74 1.02
C LYS A 140 -20.11 -6.27 0.66
N TYR A 141 -20.21 -5.35 1.63
CA TYR A 141 -19.96 -3.93 1.40
C TYR A 141 -18.54 -3.70 0.88
N GLN A 142 -17.53 -4.24 1.55
CA GLN A 142 -16.12 -4.10 1.13
C GLN A 142 -15.86 -4.63 -0.29
N SER A 143 -16.49 -5.74 -0.68
CA SER A 143 -16.35 -6.29 -2.03
C SER A 143 -17.02 -5.43 -3.11
N LEU A 144 -18.12 -4.74 -2.78
CA LEU A 144 -18.90 -3.92 -3.72
C LEU A 144 -18.50 -2.44 -3.70
N ALA A 145 -17.86 -1.95 -2.66
CA ALA A 145 -17.52 -0.53 -2.50
C ALA A 145 -16.74 0.05 -3.69
N PRO A 146 -15.76 -0.63 -4.31
CA PRO A 146 -15.07 -0.12 -5.50
C PRO A 146 -16.00 0.05 -6.70
N GLU A 147 -16.88 -0.91 -6.95
CA GLU A 147 -17.87 -0.84 -8.05
C GLU A 147 -18.84 0.31 -7.84
N LEU A 148 -19.43 0.40 -6.64
CA LEU A 148 -20.36 1.47 -6.27
C LEU A 148 -19.68 2.85 -6.37
N GLY A 149 -18.42 2.96 -5.94
CA GLY A 149 -17.62 4.17 -6.08
C GLY A 149 -17.43 4.58 -7.54
N ASN A 150 -17.09 3.63 -8.41
CA ASN A 150 -16.92 3.88 -9.84
C ASN A 150 -18.23 4.34 -10.49
N VAL A 151 -19.36 3.69 -10.19
CA VAL A 151 -20.68 4.11 -10.68
C VAL A 151 -21.00 5.53 -10.23
N PHE A 152 -20.75 5.85 -8.96
CA PHE A 152 -20.96 7.22 -8.45
C PHE A 152 -20.10 8.24 -9.20
N VAL A 153 -18.79 7.99 -9.35
CA VAL A 153 -17.86 8.89 -10.06
C VAL A 153 -18.29 9.09 -11.52
N GLN A 154 -18.65 8.03 -12.23
CA GLN A 154 -19.13 8.14 -13.61
C GLN A 154 -20.37 9.03 -13.70
N LYS A 155 -21.35 8.85 -12.83
CA LYS A 155 -22.57 9.66 -12.81
C LYS A 155 -22.31 11.11 -12.40
N LEU A 156 -21.39 11.33 -11.46
CA LEU A 156 -20.96 12.67 -11.08
C LEU A 156 -20.30 13.42 -12.25
N VAL A 157 -19.37 12.76 -12.96
CA VAL A 157 -18.71 13.34 -14.14
C VAL A 157 -19.72 13.64 -15.24
N GLU A 158 -20.66 12.73 -15.50
CA GLU A 158 -21.75 12.92 -16.48
C GLU A 158 -22.60 14.14 -16.11
N ALA A 159 -23.06 14.22 -14.86
CA ALA A 159 -23.90 15.30 -14.38
C ALA A 159 -23.21 16.66 -14.36
N SER A 160 -21.91 16.70 -14.05
CA SER A 160 -21.15 17.97 -13.92
C SER A 160 -20.54 18.45 -15.24
N ARG A 161 -20.48 17.63 -16.28
CA ARG A 161 -19.77 17.94 -17.53
C ARG A 161 -20.18 19.28 -18.17
N ALA A 162 -21.48 19.55 -18.26
CA ALA A 162 -22.00 20.76 -18.89
C ALA A 162 -21.62 22.01 -18.09
N ASP A 163 -21.73 21.94 -16.77
CA ASP A 163 -21.43 23.07 -15.87
C ASP A 163 -19.93 23.36 -15.82
N VAL A 164 -19.09 22.32 -15.76
CA VAL A 164 -17.62 22.47 -15.82
C VAL A 164 -17.20 23.09 -17.15
N ALA A 165 -17.78 22.65 -18.28
CA ALA A 165 -17.50 23.24 -19.59
C ALA A 165 -17.97 24.70 -19.68
N ALA A 166 -19.12 25.06 -19.08
CA ALA A 166 -19.59 26.43 -19.03
C ALA A 166 -18.64 27.33 -18.19
N ARG A 167 -18.15 26.82 -17.06
CA ARG A 167 -17.15 27.50 -16.24
C ARG A 167 -15.83 27.69 -16.96
N GLY A 168 -15.38 26.66 -17.73
CA GLY A 168 -14.19 26.77 -18.58
C GLY A 168 -14.31 27.93 -19.58
N ARG A 169 -15.43 28.02 -20.31
CA ARG A 169 -15.67 29.14 -21.24
C ARG A 169 -15.66 30.51 -20.55
N GLN A 170 -16.28 30.65 -19.37
CA GLN A 170 -16.24 31.87 -18.59
C GLN A 170 -14.81 32.25 -18.17
N PHE A 171 -14.00 31.26 -17.80
CA PHE A 171 -12.59 31.47 -17.50
C PHE A 171 -11.82 31.95 -18.73
N ASP A 172 -12.01 31.32 -19.89
CA ASP A 172 -11.36 31.69 -21.15
C ASP A 172 -11.67 33.14 -21.53
N ASP A 173 -12.94 33.59 -21.39
CA ASP A 173 -13.35 34.97 -21.65
C ASP A 173 -12.61 35.98 -20.75
N VAL A 174 -12.37 35.61 -19.51
CA VAL A 174 -11.62 36.46 -18.56
C VAL A 174 -10.12 36.40 -18.88
N ALA A 175 -9.58 35.22 -19.15
CA ALA A 175 -8.18 35.04 -19.47
C ALA A 175 -7.75 35.80 -20.72
N VAL A 176 -8.58 35.82 -21.77
CA VAL A 176 -8.38 36.62 -22.99
C VAL A 176 -8.23 38.11 -22.66
N LYS A 177 -9.06 38.65 -21.77
CA LYS A 177 -8.99 40.05 -21.37
C LYS A 177 -7.72 40.39 -20.57
N ILE A 178 -7.25 39.44 -19.76
CA ILE A 178 -6.03 39.61 -18.94
C ILE A 178 -4.76 39.48 -19.79
N VAL A 179 -4.71 38.51 -20.69
CA VAL A 179 -3.50 38.17 -21.46
C VAL A 179 -3.45 38.93 -22.79
N GLY A 180 -4.57 39.45 -23.28
CA GLY A 180 -4.67 40.11 -24.58
C GLY A 180 -4.54 39.14 -25.78
N ALA A 181 -4.74 37.83 -25.56
CA ALA A 181 -4.68 36.80 -26.62
C ALA A 181 -6.04 36.60 -27.26
N ALA A 182 -6.08 36.20 -28.54
CA ALA A 182 -7.31 35.77 -29.18
C ALA A 182 -7.83 34.48 -28.52
N PRO A 183 -9.17 34.29 -28.39
CA PRO A 183 -9.71 33.07 -27.77
C PRO A 183 -9.27 31.83 -28.55
N ALA A 184 -8.94 30.77 -27.83
CA ALA A 184 -8.57 29.47 -28.40
C ALA A 184 -9.75 28.95 -29.23
N GLY A 185 -9.62 28.92 -30.58
CA GLY A 185 -10.67 28.47 -31.49
C GLY A 185 -11.15 29.53 -32.49
N ALA A 186 -10.62 30.77 -32.47
CA ALA A 186 -10.84 31.69 -33.56
C ALA A 186 -10.12 31.18 -34.84
N PRO A 187 -10.79 31.01 -35.97
CA PRO A 187 -10.11 30.61 -37.21
C PRO A 187 -9.01 31.64 -37.50
N ALA A 188 -7.78 31.17 -37.76
CA ALA A 188 -6.69 32.01 -38.19
C ALA A 188 -7.14 32.78 -39.42
N ASP A 189 -7.25 34.11 -39.27
CA ASP A 189 -7.65 35.02 -40.37
C ASP A 189 -6.66 34.81 -41.52
N ALA A 190 -7.18 34.27 -42.61
CA ALA A 190 -6.44 34.06 -43.85
C ALA A 190 -5.90 35.42 -44.31
N GLY A 191 -4.58 35.55 -44.22
CA GLY A 191 -3.86 36.78 -44.43
C GLY A 191 -4.36 37.61 -45.56
N LYS A 192 -4.75 38.82 -45.28
CA LYS A 192 -4.98 39.88 -46.31
C LYS A 192 -3.73 40.01 -47.14
N ALA A 193 -3.80 39.51 -48.35
CA ALA A 193 -2.85 39.78 -49.41
C ALA A 193 -2.70 41.29 -49.61
N ARG A 194 -1.52 41.85 -49.31
CA ARG A 194 -1.16 43.20 -49.63
C ARG A 194 -1.13 43.35 -51.16
N PRO A 195 -1.84 44.29 -51.78
CA PRO A 195 -1.66 44.57 -53.17
C PRO A 195 -0.29 45.20 -53.39
N LYS A 196 0.51 44.63 -54.29
CA LYS A 196 1.72 45.25 -54.82
C LYS A 196 1.31 46.41 -55.73
N LYS A 197 1.84 47.61 -55.43
CA LYS A 197 2.03 48.68 -56.38
C LYS A 197 3.41 48.61 -57.00
#